data_0c099ebc6c42ea095655b8bb80dab33f
#
_entry.id   0c099ebc6c42ea095655b8bb80dab33f
#
_cell.length_a   1.000
_cell.length_b   1.000
_cell.length_c   1.000
_cell.angle_alpha   90.00
_cell.angle_beta   90.00
_cell.angle_gamma   90.00
#
_symmetry.space_group_name_H-M   'P 1'
#
loop_
_entity.id
_entity.type
_entity.pdbx_description
1 polymer ?
#
loop_
_entity_poly.entity_id
_entity_poly.type
_entity_poly.pdbx_seq_one_letter_code
_entity_poly.pdbx_strand_id
1 'polypeptide(L)'
;MKWNILTLVILVVFVTSVNAQSDSGNTVTLDTSARACVFTGPEMSKSKQAIEVESLFPMFFSGGYHICIAYRYHNFRVRVSVINGGDYDAEPAGTKNSASEFKRYYKTSPGIFLGYNVWRHLEVYSYLELHTFKIEQKSTGLTRDIHSNDIGGGVSYQFFIGPHIYLQPGVHVYLRSNHSANFNGTVYNIPNVDIAPVIRLGYRIWGQYHERK
;
A
#
# COMPACT_ATOMS: atom_id res chain seq x y z
N MET A 1 22.60 -1.35 -1.95
CA MET A 1 22.58 -1.27 -0.47
C MET A 1 21.33 -0.57 0.09
N LYS A 2 20.14 -0.76 -0.49
CA LYS A 2 18.87 -0.10 -0.08
C LYS A 2 17.81 -1.05 0.52
N TRP A 3 18.16 -2.31 0.76
CA TRP A 3 17.20 -3.33 1.27
C TRP A 3 17.04 -3.34 2.79
N ASN A 4 17.90 -2.63 3.53
CA ASN A 4 17.97 -2.75 4.99
C ASN A 4 16.83 -2.07 5.75
N ILE A 5 16.13 -1.08 5.15
CA ILE A 5 15.07 -0.35 5.86
C ILE A 5 13.77 -1.14 5.85
N LEU A 6 13.41 -1.77 4.72
CA LEU A 6 12.18 -2.57 4.61
C LEU A 6 12.27 -3.84 5.45
N THR A 7 13.45 -4.49 5.46
CA THR A 7 13.72 -5.66 6.31
C THR A 7 13.68 -5.28 7.79
N LEU A 8 14.17 -4.09 8.15
CA LEU A 8 14.15 -3.60 9.52
C LEU A 8 12.73 -3.32 10.02
N VAL A 9 11.87 -2.72 9.18
CA VAL A 9 10.46 -2.45 9.55
C VAL A 9 9.68 -3.75 9.75
N ILE A 10 9.87 -4.75 8.89
CA ILE A 10 9.23 -6.06 9.04
C ILE A 10 9.78 -6.78 10.28
N LEU A 11 11.08 -6.70 10.56
CA LEU A 11 11.70 -7.31 11.73
C LEU A 11 11.22 -6.66 13.05
N VAL A 12 11.08 -5.34 13.09
CA VAL A 12 10.55 -4.60 14.26
C VAL A 12 9.11 -4.99 14.56
N VAL A 13 8.27 -5.18 13.53
CA VAL A 13 6.88 -5.63 13.72
C VAL A 13 6.83 -7.08 14.22
N PHE A 14 7.74 -7.96 13.79
CA PHE A 14 7.81 -9.34 14.28
C PHE A 14 8.41 -9.46 15.68
N VAL A 15 9.44 -8.71 16.02
CA VAL A 15 10.10 -8.76 17.35
C VAL A 15 9.19 -8.23 18.44
N THR A 16 8.36 -7.23 18.17
CA THR A 16 7.40 -6.72 19.17
C THR A 16 6.25 -7.69 19.44
N SER A 17 5.93 -8.57 18.50
CA SER A 17 4.89 -9.60 18.69
C SER A 17 5.37 -10.83 19.48
N VAL A 18 6.65 -11.14 19.47
CA VAL A 18 7.22 -12.32 20.16
C VAL A 18 7.50 -12.06 21.63
N ASN A 19 7.78 -10.82 22.03
CA ASN A 19 8.05 -10.47 23.43
C ASN A 19 6.81 -10.32 24.31
N ALA A 20 5.59 -10.48 23.79
CA ALA A 20 4.35 -10.37 24.53
C ALA A 20 3.91 -11.71 25.20
N GLN A 21 4.69 -12.79 25.09
CA GLN A 21 4.27 -14.13 25.52
C GLN A 21 5.14 -14.80 26.59
N SER A 22 6.05 -14.08 27.22
CA SER A 22 6.87 -14.66 28.31
C SER A 22 7.01 -13.65 29.46
N ASP A 23 6.01 -13.60 30.32
CA ASP A 23 6.25 -13.46 31.76
C ASP A 23 4.97 -13.79 32.56
N SER A 24 4.86 -15.04 33.00
CA SER A 24 3.95 -15.43 34.04
C SER A 24 4.73 -15.50 35.39
N GLY A 25 4.58 -14.47 36.22
CA GLY A 25 5.00 -14.59 37.59
C GLY A 25 5.79 -13.39 38.13
N ASN A 26 5.11 -12.30 38.40
CA ASN A 26 5.32 -11.46 39.57
C ASN A 26 4.27 -10.35 39.58
N THR A 27 3.42 -10.36 40.59
CA THR A 27 2.45 -9.29 40.89
C THR A 27 3.18 -8.02 41.27
N VAL A 28 3.46 -7.17 40.29
CA VAL A 28 3.71 -5.75 40.50
C VAL A 28 2.46 -5.03 40.06
N THR A 29 1.74 -4.45 41.03
CA THR A 29 0.64 -3.52 40.78
C THR A 29 1.20 -2.28 40.10
N LEU A 30 1.28 -2.31 38.76
CA LEU A 30 1.54 -1.16 37.95
C LEU A 30 0.23 -0.44 37.68
N ASP A 31 0.25 0.84 37.99
CA ASP A 31 -0.81 1.81 37.76
C ASP A 31 -1.39 1.68 36.32
N THR A 32 -2.66 1.31 36.26
CA THR A 32 -3.38 0.93 35.02
C THR A 32 -3.73 2.14 34.15
N SER A 33 -3.34 3.35 34.54
CA SER A 33 -3.69 4.60 33.83
C SER A 33 -2.80 4.89 32.59
N ALA A 34 -1.64 4.22 32.44
CA ALA A 34 -0.69 4.48 31.36
C ALA A 34 -0.75 3.48 30.19
N ARG A 35 -1.68 2.55 30.18
CA ARG A 35 -1.93 1.69 29.02
C ARG A 35 -2.86 2.37 28.02
N ALA A 36 -2.44 3.45 27.42
CA ALA A 36 -2.96 3.85 26.13
C ALA A 36 -2.54 2.77 25.13
N CYS A 37 -3.34 1.72 25.01
CA CYS A 37 -3.11 0.67 24.01
C CYS A 37 -3.09 1.31 22.64
N VAL A 38 -1.92 1.35 22.05
CA VAL A 38 -1.67 1.86 20.70
C VAL A 38 -2.49 1.10 19.66
N PHE A 39 -2.93 -0.11 19.97
CA PHE A 39 -3.76 -0.92 19.09
C PHE A 39 -5.14 -1.11 19.74
N THR A 40 -6.08 -0.31 19.31
CA THR A 40 -7.47 -0.50 19.70
C THR A 40 -7.99 -1.83 19.16
N GLY A 41 -8.59 -2.57 20.06
CA GLY A 41 -9.08 -3.91 19.84
C GLY A 41 -10.19 -4.03 18.78
N PRO A 42 -10.81 -5.21 18.69
CA PRO A 42 -11.69 -5.65 17.60
C PRO A 42 -12.97 -4.83 17.38
N GLU A 43 -13.26 -3.84 18.23
CA GLU A 43 -14.52 -3.10 18.14
C GLU A 43 -14.60 -2.09 17.00
N MET A 44 -13.46 -1.53 16.59
CA MET A 44 -13.43 -0.54 15.50
C MET A 44 -13.56 -1.16 14.10
N SER A 45 -13.47 -2.48 13.96
CA SER A 45 -13.75 -3.18 12.71
C SER A 45 -15.23 -3.21 12.33
N LYS A 46 -16.11 -2.97 13.26
CA LYS A 46 -17.57 -3.05 13.09
C LYS A 46 -18.21 -1.72 12.72
N SER A 47 -17.50 -0.84 12.03
CA SER A 47 -18.17 0.34 11.49
C SER A 47 -19.19 -0.08 10.44
N LYS A 48 -20.45 0.32 10.64
CA LYS A 48 -21.53 0.11 9.68
C LYS A 48 -21.24 0.87 8.38
N GLN A 49 -20.73 2.09 8.52
CA GLN A 49 -20.33 2.94 7.41
C GLN A 49 -19.11 3.76 7.82
N ALA A 50 -18.22 4.05 6.87
CA ALA A 50 -17.10 4.97 7.09
C ALA A 50 -16.65 5.63 5.81
N ILE A 51 -16.11 6.85 5.94
CA ILE A 51 -15.35 7.55 4.90
C ILE A 51 -13.90 7.64 5.37
N GLU A 52 -12.99 7.20 4.53
CA GLU A 52 -11.57 7.12 4.83
C GLU A 52 -10.76 7.76 3.72
N VAL A 53 -9.63 8.37 4.07
CA VAL A 53 -8.61 8.86 3.12
C VAL A 53 -7.34 8.08 3.37
N GLU A 54 -6.69 7.67 2.30
CA GLU A 54 -5.45 6.88 2.37
C GLU A 54 -4.40 7.44 1.43
N SER A 55 -3.17 7.13 1.74
CA SER A 55 -2.04 7.33 0.83
C SER A 55 -1.05 6.18 0.91
N LEU A 56 -0.38 5.87 -0.19
CA LEU A 56 0.79 5.01 -0.22
C LEU A 56 1.96 5.78 0.40
N PHE A 57 2.32 5.41 1.62
CA PHE A 57 3.36 6.08 2.39
C PHE A 57 4.72 6.20 1.66
N PRO A 58 5.21 5.16 0.94
CA PRO A 58 6.48 5.24 0.22
C PRO A 58 6.51 6.27 -0.91
N MET A 59 5.36 6.65 -1.49
CA MET A 59 5.30 7.61 -2.60
C MET A 59 5.87 8.99 -2.25
N PHE A 60 5.66 9.44 -1.01
CA PHE A 60 6.17 10.74 -0.56
C PHE A 60 7.70 10.80 -0.54
N PHE A 61 8.37 9.66 -0.32
CA PHE A 61 9.84 9.59 -0.32
C PHE A 61 10.45 9.46 -1.71
N SER A 62 9.65 9.05 -2.70
CA SER A 62 10.10 8.94 -4.09
C SER A 62 9.77 10.17 -4.93
N GLY A 63 9.30 11.25 -4.31
CA GLY A 63 8.95 12.50 -5.00
C GLY A 63 7.61 12.45 -5.76
N GLY A 64 6.73 11.54 -5.36
CA GLY A 64 5.37 11.44 -5.90
C GLY A 64 4.31 11.59 -4.83
N TYR A 65 3.06 11.39 -5.23
CA TYR A 65 1.93 11.31 -4.31
C TYR A 65 0.93 10.24 -4.75
N HIS A 66 0.23 9.71 -3.78
CA HIS A 66 -0.94 8.84 -3.97
C HIS A 66 -2.01 9.33 -3.02
N ILE A 67 -3.20 9.57 -3.55
CA ILE A 67 -4.38 9.95 -2.76
C ILE A 67 -5.49 8.98 -3.09
N CYS A 68 -6.13 8.46 -2.05
CA CYS A 68 -7.22 7.53 -2.17
C CYS A 68 -8.35 7.94 -1.22
N ILE A 69 -9.57 7.97 -1.71
CA ILE A 69 -10.79 8.12 -0.92
C ILE A 69 -11.51 6.78 -0.91
N ALA A 70 -11.89 6.34 0.28
CA ALA A 70 -12.58 5.08 0.50
C ALA A 70 -13.94 5.31 1.14
N TYR A 71 -14.93 4.57 0.66
CA TYR A 71 -16.22 4.41 1.33
C TYR A 71 -16.38 2.95 1.75
N ARG A 72 -16.69 2.76 3.03
CA ARG A 72 -16.98 1.46 3.62
C ARG A 72 -18.47 1.33 3.93
N TYR A 73 -19.02 0.19 3.55
CA TYR A 73 -20.35 -0.23 3.97
C TYR A 73 -20.30 -1.66 4.50
N HIS A 74 -20.45 -1.82 5.81
CA HIS A 74 -20.24 -3.11 6.49
C HIS A 74 -18.83 -3.68 6.18
N ASN A 75 -18.79 -4.85 5.55
CA ASN A 75 -17.55 -5.51 5.17
C ASN A 75 -17.05 -5.08 3.78
N PHE A 76 -17.89 -4.42 2.99
CA PHE A 76 -17.50 -3.93 1.65
C PHE A 76 -16.80 -2.58 1.75
N ARG A 77 -15.83 -2.39 0.85
CA ARG A 77 -15.08 -1.15 0.75
C ARG A 77 -14.81 -0.82 -0.71
N VAL A 78 -15.23 0.36 -1.14
CA VAL A 78 -14.91 0.92 -2.46
C VAL A 78 -13.88 2.01 -2.28
N ARG A 79 -12.84 2.02 -3.09
CA ARG A 79 -11.79 3.04 -3.08
C ARG A 79 -11.61 3.61 -4.47
N VAL A 80 -11.41 4.92 -4.54
CA VAL A 80 -10.98 5.62 -5.76
C VAL A 80 -9.67 6.30 -5.46
N SER A 81 -8.68 6.09 -6.30
CA SER A 81 -7.34 6.63 -6.09
C SER A 81 -6.80 7.38 -7.29
N VAL A 82 -5.81 8.18 -7.04
CA VAL A 82 -4.94 8.77 -8.06
C VAL A 82 -3.49 8.69 -7.56
N ILE A 83 -2.60 8.26 -8.45
CA ILE A 83 -1.16 8.23 -8.23
C ILE A 83 -0.47 9.11 -9.27
N ASN A 84 0.59 9.83 -8.88
CA ASN A 84 1.39 10.66 -9.77
C ASN A 84 2.80 10.83 -9.21
N GLY A 85 3.78 10.99 -10.10
CA GLY A 85 5.17 11.21 -9.73
C GLY A 85 5.85 9.94 -9.23
N GLY A 86 6.87 10.14 -8.40
CA GLY A 86 7.73 9.06 -7.93
C GLY A 86 8.80 8.70 -8.96
N ASP A 87 10.05 8.77 -8.52
CA ASP A 87 11.21 8.37 -9.33
C ASP A 87 11.63 6.96 -8.90
N TYR A 88 11.52 6.02 -9.81
CA TYR A 88 11.87 4.62 -9.59
C TYR A 88 13.03 4.22 -10.50
N ASP A 89 14.23 4.26 -9.96
CA ASP A 89 15.41 3.72 -10.64
C ASP A 89 15.49 2.19 -10.55
N ALA A 90 14.74 1.59 -9.63
CA ALA A 90 14.77 0.14 -9.43
C ALA A 90 13.82 -0.55 -10.39
N GLU A 91 14.37 -1.31 -11.31
CA GLU A 91 13.60 -2.25 -12.11
C GLU A 91 13.17 -3.45 -11.26
N PRO A 92 11.95 -3.95 -11.46
CA PRO A 92 11.54 -5.22 -10.87
C PRO A 92 12.47 -6.36 -11.29
N ALA A 93 12.64 -7.34 -10.41
CA ALA A 93 13.45 -8.52 -10.71
C ALA A 93 12.94 -9.22 -11.98
N GLY A 94 13.86 -9.56 -12.88
CA GLY A 94 13.54 -10.25 -14.13
C GLY A 94 13.47 -9.37 -15.38
N THR A 95 13.57 -8.03 -15.26
CA THR A 95 13.74 -7.18 -16.43
C THR A 95 15.17 -7.30 -16.96
N LYS A 96 15.31 -7.30 -18.29
CA LYS A 96 16.63 -7.39 -18.94
C LYS A 96 17.34 -6.04 -19.02
N ASN A 97 16.63 -4.95 -18.73
CA ASN A 97 17.17 -3.61 -18.84
C ASN A 97 17.85 -3.20 -17.53
N SER A 98 18.94 -2.48 -17.66
CA SER A 98 19.62 -1.92 -16.49
C SER A 98 18.78 -0.81 -15.89
N ALA A 99 18.45 -0.92 -14.60
CA ALA A 99 17.78 0.15 -13.86
C ALA A 99 18.60 1.46 -13.83
N SER A 100 19.90 1.39 -14.07
CA SER A 100 20.76 2.57 -14.16
C SER A 100 20.58 3.34 -15.48
N GLU A 101 20.11 2.70 -16.54
CA GLU A 101 19.94 3.30 -17.87
C GLU A 101 18.61 4.06 -17.99
N PHE A 102 17.58 3.62 -17.30
CA PHE A 102 16.22 4.18 -17.41
C PHE A 102 15.72 4.74 -16.10
N LYS A 103 14.84 5.76 -16.18
CA LYS A 103 14.01 6.27 -15.11
C LYS A 103 12.56 6.04 -15.45
N ARG A 104 11.74 5.72 -14.43
CA ARG A 104 10.31 5.53 -14.57
C ARG A 104 9.56 6.42 -13.59
N TYR A 105 8.55 7.11 -14.12
CA TYR A 105 7.69 7.99 -13.35
C TYR A 105 6.22 7.63 -13.61
N TYR A 106 5.38 7.74 -12.60
CA TYR A 106 3.94 7.73 -12.81
C TYR A 106 3.49 9.11 -13.32
N LYS A 107 2.77 9.15 -14.42
CA LYS A 107 1.85 10.24 -14.74
C LYS A 107 0.56 10.03 -13.96
N THR A 108 -0.34 11.02 -13.99
CA THR A 108 -1.65 10.92 -13.34
C THR A 108 -2.37 9.65 -13.76
N SER A 109 -2.51 8.73 -12.81
CA SER A 109 -3.01 7.37 -13.02
C SER A 109 -4.14 7.11 -12.03
N PRO A 110 -5.41 7.15 -12.48
CA PRO A 110 -6.55 6.84 -11.63
C PRO A 110 -6.71 5.34 -11.42
N GLY A 111 -7.32 4.97 -10.30
CA GLY A 111 -7.62 3.59 -9.95
C GLY A 111 -8.91 3.45 -9.16
N ILE A 112 -9.52 2.26 -9.25
CA ILE A 112 -10.66 1.85 -8.46
C ILE A 112 -10.38 0.49 -7.81
N PHE A 113 -10.77 0.35 -6.54
CA PHE A 113 -10.56 -0.87 -5.76
C PHE A 113 -11.88 -1.30 -5.13
N LEU A 114 -12.14 -2.59 -5.14
CA LEU A 114 -13.28 -3.22 -4.49
C LEU A 114 -12.75 -4.19 -3.45
N GLY A 115 -12.96 -3.88 -2.18
CA GLY A 115 -12.48 -4.65 -1.04
C GLY A 115 -13.59 -5.31 -0.25
N TYR A 116 -13.25 -6.41 0.38
CA TYR A 116 -14.10 -7.11 1.33
C TYR A 116 -13.31 -7.54 2.55
N ASN A 117 -13.76 -7.15 3.73
CA ASN A 117 -13.17 -7.59 5.00
C ASN A 117 -13.62 -9.01 5.31
N VAL A 118 -12.72 -9.96 5.10
CA VAL A 118 -12.99 -11.40 5.33
C VAL A 118 -12.93 -11.78 6.81
N TRP A 119 -12.11 -11.05 7.59
CA TRP A 119 -11.95 -11.31 9.01
C TRP A 119 -11.41 -10.05 9.72
N ARG A 120 -12.13 -9.56 10.73
CA ARG A 120 -11.74 -8.35 11.48
C ARG A 120 -11.33 -7.21 10.53
N HIS A 121 -10.02 -6.90 10.48
CA HIS A 121 -9.41 -5.86 9.65
C HIS A 121 -8.69 -6.40 8.43
N LEU A 122 -8.75 -7.72 8.20
CA LEU A 122 -8.17 -8.37 7.03
C LEU A 122 -9.07 -8.14 5.81
N GLU A 123 -8.54 -7.43 4.84
CA GLU A 123 -9.22 -7.07 3.59
C GLU A 123 -8.60 -7.85 2.42
N VAL A 124 -9.45 -8.49 1.64
CA VAL A 124 -9.12 -8.98 0.29
C VAL A 124 -9.77 -8.03 -0.69
N TYR A 125 -9.06 -7.65 -1.74
CA TYR A 125 -9.56 -6.68 -2.71
C TYR A 125 -9.10 -6.99 -4.13
N SER A 126 -9.90 -6.54 -5.09
CA SER A 126 -9.53 -6.43 -6.50
C SER A 126 -9.43 -4.97 -6.89
N TYR A 127 -8.75 -4.69 -8.00
CA TYR A 127 -8.61 -3.34 -8.51
C TYR A 127 -8.40 -3.29 -10.01
N LEU A 128 -8.67 -2.11 -10.55
CA LEU A 128 -8.31 -1.67 -11.89
C LEU A 128 -7.63 -0.32 -11.76
N GLU A 129 -6.41 -0.20 -12.29
CA GLU A 129 -5.65 1.05 -12.34
C GLU A 129 -5.25 1.36 -13.78
N LEU A 130 -5.51 2.59 -14.20
CA LEU A 130 -5.16 3.06 -15.54
C LEU A 130 -3.82 3.78 -15.47
N HIS A 131 -2.74 3.02 -15.53
CA HIS A 131 -1.40 3.55 -15.38
C HIS A 131 -0.88 4.19 -16.67
N THR A 132 -0.25 5.34 -16.52
CA THR A 132 0.61 5.94 -17.53
C THR A 132 2.00 6.12 -16.93
N PHE A 133 2.95 5.35 -17.44
CA PHE A 133 4.36 5.45 -17.07
C PHE A 133 5.09 6.30 -18.09
N LYS A 134 5.79 7.34 -17.62
CA LYS A 134 6.80 8.04 -18.43
C LYS A 134 8.14 7.34 -18.20
N ILE A 135 8.73 6.84 -19.26
CA ILE A 135 10.05 6.23 -19.24
C ILE A 135 11.03 7.21 -19.89
N GLU A 136 12.15 7.44 -19.25
CA GLU A 136 13.24 8.29 -19.73
C GLU A 136 14.52 7.47 -19.83
N GLN A 137 15.12 7.45 -21.01
CA GLN A 137 16.45 6.89 -21.22
C GLN A 137 17.51 7.94 -20.84
N LYS A 138 18.29 7.69 -19.80
CA LYS A 138 19.24 8.66 -19.21
C LYS A 138 20.34 9.10 -20.16
N SER A 139 20.84 8.17 -20.97
CA SER A 139 21.96 8.44 -21.92
C SER A 139 21.57 9.37 -23.06
N THR A 140 20.31 9.32 -23.51
CA THR A 140 19.84 10.09 -24.67
C THR A 140 18.84 11.20 -24.32
N GLY A 141 18.26 11.16 -23.11
CA GLY A 141 17.16 12.04 -22.70
C GLY A 141 15.84 11.75 -23.44
N LEU A 142 15.78 10.67 -24.24
CA LEU A 142 14.54 10.29 -24.91
C LEU A 142 13.50 9.81 -23.91
N THR A 143 12.26 10.22 -24.16
CA THR A 143 11.13 9.83 -23.31
C THR A 143 10.07 9.09 -24.09
N ARG A 144 9.42 8.11 -23.47
CA ARG A 144 8.28 7.35 -24.00
C ARG A 144 7.26 7.14 -22.91
N ASP A 145 6.00 7.13 -23.31
CA ASP A 145 4.89 6.78 -22.39
C ASP A 145 4.44 5.34 -22.66
N ILE A 146 4.20 4.62 -21.56
CA ILE A 146 3.55 3.30 -21.56
C ILE A 146 2.19 3.48 -20.89
N HIS A 147 1.13 3.25 -21.64
CA HIS A 147 -0.23 3.23 -21.10
C HIS A 147 -0.60 1.78 -20.81
N SER A 148 -0.93 1.48 -19.55
CA SER A 148 -1.26 0.13 -19.11
C SER A 148 -2.54 0.12 -18.29
N ASN A 149 -3.42 -0.83 -18.59
CA ASN A 149 -4.55 -1.16 -17.72
C ASN A 149 -4.08 -2.28 -16.81
N ASP A 150 -3.83 -1.95 -15.55
CA ASP A 150 -3.35 -2.88 -14.55
C ASP A 150 -4.56 -3.42 -13.77
N ILE A 151 -4.81 -4.72 -13.92
CA ILE A 151 -5.85 -5.44 -13.17
C ILE A 151 -5.17 -6.31 -12.16
N GLY A 152 -5.74 -6.42 -10.98
CA GLY A 152 -5.14 -7.26 -9.98
C GLY A 152 -5.98 -7.41 -8.73
N GLY A 153 -5.33 -7.94 -7.72
CA GLY A 153 -5.89 -8.12 -6.41
C GLY A 153 -4.82 -8.05 -5.33
N GLY A 154 -5.27 -8.08 -4.10
CA GLY A 154 -4.35 -8.05 -2.98
C GLY A 154 -5.03 -8.40 -1.66
N VAL A 155 -4.17 -8.51 -0.66
CA VAL A 155 -4.54 -8.74 0.73
C VAL A 155 -3.85 -7.70 1.58
N SER A 156 -4.57 -7.12 2.53
CA SER A 156 -4.02 -6.13 3.45
C SER A 156 -4.69 -6.19 4.80
N TYR A 157 -4.02 -5.68 5.83
CA TYR A 157 -4.55 -5.63 7.18
C TYR A 157 -4.47 -4.22 7.74
N GLN A 158 -5.60 -3.70 8.28
CA GLN A 158 -5.65 -2.37 8.90
C GLN A 158 -5.31 -2.45 10.38
N PHE A 159 -4.21 -1.81 10.78
CA PHE A 159 -3.82 -1.60 12.18
C PHE A 159 -4.24 -0.20 12.59
N PHE A 160 -5.27 -0.11 13.43
CA PHE A 160 -5.73 1.18 13.94
C PHE A 160 -4.86 1.69 15.09
N ILE A 161 -4.48 2.97 15.00
CA ILE A 161 -3.80 3.74 16.03
C ILE A 161 -4.79 4.79 16.51
N GLY A 162 -5.49 4.47 17.61
CA GLY A 162 -6.65 5.25 18.05
C GLY A 162 -7.85 5.10 17.11
N PRO A 163 -8.84 6.01 17.18
CA PRO A 163 -10.11 5.87 16.48
C PRO A 163 -10.08 6.20 14.99
N HIS A 164 -9.10 6.93 14.53
CA HIS A 164 -9.10 7.52 13.20
C HIS A 164 -7.94 7.09 12.31
N ILE A 165 -6.73 7.01 12.87
CA ILE A 165 -5.51 6.73 12.10
C ILE A 165 -5.33 5.22 11.99
N TYR A 166 -4.88 4.75 10.82
CA TYR A 166 -4.48 3.36 10.64
C TYR A 166 -3.32 3.23 9.66
N LEU A 167 -2.54 2.19 9.88
CA LEU A 167 -1.53 1.67 8.97
C LEU A 167 -2.07 0.41 8.32
N GLN A 168 -1.93 0.30 7.00
CA GLN A 168 -2.44 -0.83 6.23
C GLN A 168 -1.34 -1.44 5.34
N PRO A 169 -0.48 -2.32 5.90
CA PRO A 169 0.40 -3.15 5.09
C PRO A 169 -0.40 -4.18 4.29
N GLY A 170 0.14 -4.53 3.13
CA GLY A 170 -0.47 -5.51 2.24
C GLY A 170 0.45 -5.95 1.12
N VAL A 171 -0.08 -6.82 0.27
CA VAL A 171 0.58 -7.32 -0.94
C VAL A 171 -0.38 -7.19 -2.10
N HIS A 172 0.12 -6.66 -3.21
CA HIS A 172 -0.60 -6.56 -4.49
C HIS A 172 -0.03 -7.55 -5.50
N VAL A 173 -0.89 -8.06 -6.36
CA VAL A 173 -0.52 -8.78 -7.59
C VAL A 173 -1.08 -8.01 -8.77
N TYR A 174 -0.22 -7.62 -9.69
CA TYR A 174 -0.56 -6.86 -10.89
C TYR A 174 -0.50 -7.74 -12.14
N LEU A 175 -1.48 -7.53 -13.03
CA LEU A 175 -1.49 -8.02 -14.41
C LEU A 175 -1.58 -6.81 -15.32
N ARG A 176 -0.53 -6.54 -16.09
CA ARG A 176 -0.41 -5.37 -16.98
C ARG A 176 -0.78 -5.71 -18.41
N SER A 177 -1.61 -4.88 -19.02
CA SER A 177 -2.01 -5.04 -20.43
C SER A 177 -0.92 -4.63 -21.41
N ASN A 178 -0.10 -3.63 -21.03
CA ASN A 178 1.01 -3.14 -21.83
C ASN A 178 2.22 -2.89 -20.94
N HIS A 179 3.38 -3.36 -21.38
CA HIS A 179 4.57 -3.44 -20.54
C HIS A 179 5.88 -3.08 -21.24
N SER A 180 5.86 -2.61 -22.48
CA SER A 180 7.09 -2.34 -23.22
C SER A 180 7.09 -1.01 -23.97
N ALA A 181 8.28 -0.41 -24.10
CA ALA A 181 8.54 0.75 -24.96
C ALA A 181 9.88 0.57 -25.71
N ASN A 182 9.94 1.05 -26.96
CA ASN A 182 11.14 0.98 -27.79
C ASN A 182 11.85 2.34 -27.84
N PHE A 183 13.17 2.34 -27.57
CA PHE A 183 14.06 3.50 -27.59
C PHE A 183 15.16 3.24 -28.65
N ASN A 184 14.86 3.52 -29.93
CA ASN A 184 15.83 3.40 -31.04
C ASN A 184 16.57 2.03 -31.06
N GLY A 185 15.81 0.94 -30.92
CA GLY A 185 16.37 -0.41 -30.89
C GLY A 185 16.60 -1.00 -29.50
N THR A 186 16.61 -0.20 -28.45
CA THR A 186 16.62 -0.69 -27.07
C THR A 186 15.20 -0.80 -26.53
N VAL A 187 14.78 -1.99 -26.14
CA VAL A 187 13.44 -2.24 -25.59
C VAL A 187 13.49 -2.17 -24.06
N TYR A 188 12.71 -1.28 -23.50
CA TYR A 188 12.45 -1.22 -22.07
C TYR A 188 11.20 -2.03 -21.73
N ASN A 189 11.29 -2.93 -20.75
CA ASN A 189 10.19 -3.77 -20.33
C ASN A 189 9.90 -3.59 -18.84
N ILE A 190 8.60 -3.50 -18.51
CA ILE A 190 8.08 -3.66 -17.15
C ILE A 190 7.53 -5.09 -17.06
N PRO A 191 7.65 -5.81 -15.94
CA PRO A 191 7.00 -7.12 -15.80
C PRO A 191 5.49 -7.03 -16.05
N ASN A 192 4.95 -7.94 -16.85
CA ASN A 192 3.50 -8.02 -17.06
C ASN A 192 2.76 -8.60 -15.85
N VAL A 193 3.45 -9.38 -15.03
CA VAL A 193 2.98 -9.85 -13.72
C VAL A 193 3.97 -9.36 -12.67
N ASP A 194 3.48 -8.74 -11.63
CA ASP A 194 4.32 -8.20 -10.55
C ASP A 194 3.66 -8.42 -9.20
N ILE A 195 4.46 -8.61 -8.17
CA ILE A 195 4.02 -8.75 -6.78
C ILE A 195 4.71 -7.66 -5.98
N ALA A 196 3.94 -6.74 -5.45
CA ALA A 196 4.46 -5.59 -4.73
C ALA A 196 3.97 -5.53 -3.28
N PRO A 197 4.86 -5.42 -2.30
CA PRO A 197 4.47 -5.02 -0.96
C PRO A 197 4.00 -3.57 -0.97
N VAL A 198 2.95 -3.28 -0.22
CA VAL A 198 2.38 -1.94 -0.10
C VAL A 198 2.17 -1.58 1.37
N ILE A 199 2.36 -0.33 1.69
CA ILE A 199 2.03 0.23 3.00
C ILE A 199 1.22 1.50 2.77
N ARG A 200 -0.02 1.52 3.26
CA ARG A 200 -0.87 2.71 3.24
C ARG A 200 -0.97 3.29 4.63
N LEU A 201 -0.93 4.60 4.71
CA LEU A 201 -1.33 5.37 5.87
C LEU A 201 -2.74 5.91 5.58
N GLY A 202 -3.67 5.69 6.50
CA GLY A 202 -5.05 6.11 6.32
C GLY A 202 -5.61 6.86 7.52
N TYR A 203 -6.62 7.66 7.24
CA TYR A 203 -7.37 8.41 8.24
C TYR A 203 -8.87 8.24 8.00
N ARG A 204 -9.60 7.82 9.03
CA ARG A 204 -11.06 7.73 9.01
C ARG A 204 -11.65 9.08 9.37
N ILE A 205 -12.20 9.77 8.37
CA ILE A 205 -12.81 11.10 8.53
C ILE A 205 -14.12 10.99 9.28
N TRP A 206 -14.89 9.97 8.94
CA TRP A 206 -16.22 9.75 9.49
C TRP A 206 -16.53 8.25 9.58
N GLY A 207 -17.29 7.84 10.61
CA GLY A 207 -17.76 6.47 10.74
C GLY A 207 -18.96 6.35 11.66
N GLN A 208 -19.92 5.53 11.25
CA GLN A 208 -21.01 5.06 12.09
C GLN A 208 -20.67 3.66 12.61
N TYR A 209 -20.81 3.45 13.89
CA TYR A 209 -20.57 2.17 14.55
C TYR A 209 -21.89 1.50 14.92
N HIS A 210 -21.88 0.18 15.06
CA HIS A 210 -23.01 -0.52 15.64
C HIS A 210 -23.08 -0.18 17.13
N GLU A 211 -24.24 0.32 17.58
CA GLU A 211 -24.49 0.45 19.01
C GLU A 211 -24.43 -0.94 19.66
N ARG A 212 -23.74 -1.05 20.77
CA ARG A 212 -23.83 -2.25 21.61
C ARG A 212 -25.24 -2.30 22.19
N LYS A 213 -25.99 -3.34 21.85
CA LYS A 213 -27.17 -3.72 22.63
C LYS A 213 -26.74 -4.55 23.84
#